data_7fd7babd534351d92e907d26db06c162
#
_entry.id   7fd7babd534351d92e907d26db06c162
#
_cell.length_a   1.000
_cell.length_b   1.000
_cell.length_c   1.000
_cell.angle_alpha   90.00
_cell.angle_beta   90.00
_cell.angle_gamma   90.00
#
_symmetry.space_group_name_H-M   'P 1'
#
loop_
_entity.id
_entity.type
_entity.pdbx_description
1 polymer ?
#
loop_
_entity_poly.entity_id
_entity_poly.type
_entity_poly.pdbx_seq_one_letter_code
_entity_poly.pdbx_strand_id
1 'polypeptide(L)'
;MRLIFILYTILMMSCYSVISEYSESEEILDYKFYIDEGWKSFEAVNLSDTLLVDEHGDYYILALEFFNVAIQAIDTEFSSQQFTGPYYQAYNGIGWTQLYYAGQFLNDNQTRDSLRNESILSFQYAIENINTSSFDQILNQDRCDTYSGLFYTNYYLGLNDTSIFNQSLLYSDSLLAIKPQYTFNHDELDYRNIHYLRGKIYLRKQQYNLAYDEIKIIIEECNPYTDDNEIDLNLLFDCFDQFSNSN
;
A
#
# COMPACT_ATOMS: atom_id res chain seq x y z
N MET A 1 13.18 -14.29 -31.42
CA MET A 1 12.37 -15.07 -30.45
C MET A 1 13.16 -16.12 -29.70
N ARG A 2 13.98 -17.00 -30.31
CA ARG A 2 14.77 -18.03 -29.58
C ARG A 2 15.89 -17.46 -28.68
N LEU A 3 16.51 -16.34 -29.04
CA LEU A 3 17.60 -15.72 -28.25
C LEU A 3 17.07 -15.08 -26.94
N ILE A 4 15.89 -14.46 -26.98
CA ILE A 4 15.26 -13.81 -25.84
C ILE A 4 14.84 -14.86 -24.79
N PHE A 5 14.36 -16.02 -25.24
CA PHE A 5 13.98 -17.12 -24.34
C PHE A 5 15.20 -17.72 -23.61
N ILE A 6 16.37 -17.77 -24.27
CA ILE A 6 17.63 -18.25 -23.67
C ILE A 6 18.16 -17.23 -22.65
N LEU A 7 18.05 -15.92 -22.92
CA LEU A 7 18.43 -14.88 -21.97
C LEU A 7 17.55 -14.92 -20.71
N TYR A 8 16.24 -15.09 -20.88
CA TYR A 8 15.27 -15.17 -19.78
C TYR A 8 15.52 -16.40 -18.88
N THR A 9 15.83 -17.57 -19.47
CA THR A 9 16.19 -18.76 -18.71
C THR A 9 17.54 -18.63 -17.99
N ILE A 10 18.50 -17.90 -18.53
CA ILE A 10 19.79 -17.63 -17.88
C ILE A 10 19.61 -16.64 -16.72
N LEU A 11 18.77 -15.60 -16.88
CA LEU A 11 18.45 -14.66 -15.79
C LEU A 11 17.71 -15.35 -14.65
N MET A 12 16.71 -16.18 -14.96
CA MET A 12 15.99 -16.96 -13.94
C MET A 12 16.90 -17.97 -13.23
N MET A 13 17.86 -18.59 -13.95
CA MET A 13 18.86 -19.46 -13.32
C MET A 13 19.88 -18.69 -12.48
N SER A 14 20.21 -17.43 -12.81
CA SER A 14 21.12 -16.64 -11.98
C SER A 14 20.45 -16.15 -10.70
N CYS A 15 19.17 -15.77 -10.73
CA CYS A 15 18.39 -15.49 -9.52
C CYS A 15 18.22 -16.75 -8.66
N TYR A 16 17.95 -17.89 -9.28
CA TYR A 16 17.86 -19.18 -8.55
C TYR A 16 19.20 -19.59 -7.92
N SER A 17 20.34 -19.24 -8.54
CA SER A 17 21.67 -19.53 -7.98
C SER A 17 22.02 -18.65 -6.78
N VAL A 18 21.57 -17.40 -6.75
CA VAL A 18 21.77 -16.53 -5.58
C VAL A 18 20.94 -17.03 -4.38
N ILE A 19 19.69 -17.46 -4.62
CA ILE A 19 18.86 -18.06 -3.56
C ILE A 19 19.40 -19.45 -3.14
N SER A 20 19.97 -20.25 -4.07
CA SER A 20 20.54 -21.56 -3.75
C SER A 20 21.90 -21.48 -3.04
N GLU A 21 22.71 -20.44 -3.29
CA GLU A 21 23.95 -20.23 -2.51
C GLU A 21 23.66 -19.83 -1.05
N TYR A 22 22.54 -19.14 -0.79
CA TYR A 22 22.06 -18.90 0.58
C TYR A 22 21.48 -20.16 1.26
N SER A 23 21.05 -21.18 0.50
CA SER A 23 20.51 -22.42 1.06
C SER A 23 21.59 -23.46 1.45
N GLU A 24 22.86 -23.22 1.13
CA GLU A 24 23.96 -24.11 1.54
C GLU A 24 24.51 -23.86 2.95
N SER A 25 24.17 -22.74 3.58
CA SER A 25 24.28 -22.61 5.04
C SER A 25 22.95 -23.02 5.65
N GLU A 26 22.91 -24.09 6.43
CA GLU A 26 21.72 -24.56 7.20
C GLU A 26 21.23 -23.56 8.28
N GLU A 27 21.47 -22.27 8.12
CA GLU A 27 20.78 -21.22 8.86
C GLU A 27 19.42 -21.03 8.17
N ILE A 28 18.39 -21.66 8.74
CA ILE A 28 16.99 -21.29 8.46
C ILE A 28 16.88 -19.81 8.79
N LEU A 29 16.93 -18.98 7.75
CA LEU A 29 16.76 -17.54 7.94
C LEU A 29 15.35 -17.32 8.50
N ASP A 30 15.27 -16.61 9.63
CA ASP A 30 14.02 -16.21 10.28
C ASP A 30 13.11 -15.51 9.24
N TYR A 31 11.80 -15.76 9.28
CA TYR A 31 10.82 -15.08 8.42
C TYR A 31 10.97 -13.56 8.43
N LYS A 32 11.45 -12.98 9.54
CA LYS A 32 11.70 -11.54 9.69
C LYS A 32 12.74 -11.03 8.71
N PHE A 33 13.78 -11.82 8.44
CA PHE A 33 14.77 -11.47 7.41
C PHE A 33 14.09 -11.24 6.06
N TYR A 34 13.19 -12.15 5.67
CA TYR A 34 12.49 -12.04 4.38
C TYR A 34 11.49 -10.88 4.36
N ILE A 35 10.83 -10.58 5.49
CA ILE A 35 10.00 -9.38 5.64
C ILE A 35 10.84 -8.11 5.41
N ASP A 36 12.00 -8.03 6.07
CA ASP A 36 12.89 -6.86 5.96
C ASP A 36 13.45 -6.70 4.54
N GLU A 37 13.86 -7.78 3.88
CA GLU A 37 14.33 -7.74 2.48
C GLU A 37 13.21 -7.39 1.51
N GLY A 38 11.99 -7.84 1.76
CA GLY A 38 10.80 -7.44 1.00
C GLY A 38 10.57 -5.93 1.07
N TRP A 39 10.60 -5.34 2.27
CA TRP A 39 10.45 -3.90 2.44
C TRP A 39 11.63 -3.11 1.85
N LYS A 40 12.87 -3.57 2.01
CA LYS A 40 14.03 -2.93 1.34
C LYS A 40 13.89 -2.91 -0.17
N SER A 41 13.41 -4.00 -0.76
CA SER A 41 13.17 -4.08 -2.20
C SER A 41 12.05 -3.12 -2.64
N PHE A 42 10.96 -3.03 -1.86
CA PHE A 42 9.88 -2.08 -2.09
C PHE A 42 10.36 -0.62 -2.02
N GLU A 43 11.12 -0.28 -0.97
CA GLU A 43 11.64 1.07 -0.75
C GLU A 43 12.71 1.47 -1.79
N ALA A 44 13.46 0.50 -2.34
CA ALA A 44 14.47 0.76 -3.35
C ALA A 44 13.92 1.45 -4.60
N VAL A 45 12.65 1.24 -4.92
CA VAL A 45 11.96 1.96 -6.01
C VAL A 45 11.87 3.46 -5.73
N ASN A 46 11.57 3.83 -4.47
CA ASN A 46 11.36 5.22 -4.07
C ASN A 46 12.68 5.98 -3.85
N LEU A 47 13.78 5.27 -3.52
CA LEU A 47 15.07 5.88 -3.18
C LEU A 47 15.95 6.16 -4.38
N SER A 48 15.63 5.67 -5.57
CA SER A 48 16.54 5.79 -6.72
C SER A 48 15.98 6.72 -7.80
N ASP A 49 16.35 8.00 -7.73
CA ASP A 49 16.20 8.97 -8.82
C ASP A 49 16.91 8.55 -10.12
N THR A 50 17.66 7.45 -10.10
CA THR A 50 18.52 6.97 -11.19
C THR A 50 18.02 5.69 -11.85
N LEU A 51 17.02 5.00 -11.30
CA LEU A 51 16.46 3.80 -11.92
C LEU A 51 15.61 4.19 -13.14
N LEU A 52 15.83 3.48 -14.24
CA LEU A 52 14.93 3.57 -15.38
C LEU A 52 13.56 3.02 -14.98
N VAL A 53 12.47 3.60 -15.51
CA VAL A 53 11.09 3.18 -15.21
C VAL A 53 10.88 1.67 -15.41
N ASP A 54 11.61 1.06 -16.35
CA ASP A 54 11.57 -0.38 -16.64
C ASP A 54 12.18 -1.25 -15.51
N GLU A 55 13.05 -0.67 -14.66
CA GLU A 55 13.71 -1.38 -13.55
C GLU A 55 12.84 -1.39 -12.28
N HIS A 56 11.89 -0.45 -12.13
CA HIS A 56 10.97 -0.41 -10.99
C HIS A 56 10.13 -1.69 -10.88
N GLY A 57 9.72 -2.25 -12.02
CA GLY A 57 8.95 -3.50 -12.06
C GLY A 57 9.69 -4.68 -11.44
N ASP A 58 11.00 -4.79 -11.67
CA ASP A 58 11.82 -5.88 -11.17
C ASP A 58 11.94 -5.83 -9.63
N TYR A 59 12.04 -4.64 -9.03
CA TYR A 59 12.08 -4.48 -7.58
C TYR A 59 10.74 -4.81 -6.90
N TYR A 60 9.60 -4.48 -7.51
CA TYR A 60 8.30 -4.90 -6.99
C TYR A 60 8.13 -6.42 -7.08
N ILE A 61 8.59 -7.06 -8.16
CA ILE A 61 8.58 -8.52 -8.28
C ILE A 61 9.48 -9.15 -7.21
N LEU A 62 10.67 -8.61 -6.99
CA LEU A 62 11.59 -9.08 -5.95
C LEU A 62 10.99 -8.92 -4.55
N ALA A 63 10.34 -7.80 -4.25
CA ALA A 63 9.63 -7.61 -2.99
C ALA A 63 8.54 -8.66 -2.78
N LEU A 64 7.73 -8.94 -3.83
CA LEU A 64 6.70 -9.99 -3.77
C LEU A 64 7.31 -11.37 -3.53
N GLU A 65 8.45 -11.69 -4.14
CA GLU A 65 9.15 -12.94 -3.91
C GLU A 65 9.59 -13.09 -2.46
N PHE A 66 10.22 -12.05 -1.87
CA PHE A 66 10.63 -12.07 -0.48
C PHE A 66 9.45 -12.24 0.49
N PHE A 67 8.36 -11.51 0.30
CA PHE A 67 7.18 -11.67 1.16
C PHE A 67 6.53 -13.06 1.03
N ASN A 68 6.54 -13.67 -0.16
CA ASN A 68 6.06 -15.03 -0.34
C ASN A 68 6.98 -16.07 0.34
N VAL A 69 8.30 -15.87 0.30
CA VAL A 69 9.25 -16.71 1.05
C VAL A 69 9.06 -16.53 2.56
N ALA A 70 8.76 -15.31 3.03
CA ALA A 70 8.41 -15.07 4.43
C ALA A 70 7.20 -15.89 4.87
N ILE A 71 6.14 -15.99 4.05
CA ILE A 71 4.98 -16.84 4.36
C ILE A 71 5.40 -18.30 4.51
N GLN A 72 6.24 -18.84 3.62
CA GLN A 72 6.73 -20.21 3.69
C GLN A 72 7.61 -20.45 4.94
N ALA A 73 8.43 -19.47 5.32
CA ALA A 73 9.22 -19.52 6.52
C ALA A 73 8.33 -19.52 7.79
N ILE A 74 7.28 -18.70 7.81
CA ILE A 74 6.27 -18.67 8.87
C ILE A 74 5.57 -20.04 8.97
N ASP A 75 5.14 -20.63 7.84
CA ASP A 75 4.53 -21.95 7.79
C ASP A 75 5.45 -23.02 8.40
N THR A 76 6.75 -22.94 8.13
CA THR A 76 7.74 -23.89 8.65
C THR A 76 7.96 -23.70 10.15
N GLU A 77 8.15 -22.45 10.60
CA GLU A 77 8.47 -22.12 11.99
C GLU A 77 7.27 -22.40 12.93
N PHE A 78 6.05 -22.09 12.48
CA PHE A 78 4.84 -22.20 13.30
C PHE A 78 4.01 -23.47 13.01
N SER A 79 4.46 -24.37 12.15
CA SER A 79 3.75 -25.60 11.74
C SER A 79 3.33 -26.50 12.90
N SER A 80 4.05 -26.48 14.01
CA SER A 80 3.78 -27.31 15.22
C SER A 80 2.99 -26.57 16.29
N GLN A 81 2.66 -25.31 16.10
CA GLN A 81 2.00 -24.47 17.10
C GLN A 81 0.51 -24.35 16.80
N GLN A 82 -0.28 -24.32 17.87
CA GLN A 82 -1.73 -24.05 17.79
C GLN A 82 -2.06 -22.59 17.41
N PHE A 83 -1.04 -21.77 17.15
CA PHE A 83 -1.14 -20.34 16.89
C PHE A 83 -0.90 -20.04 15.40
N THR A 84 -1.70 -19.15 14.87
CA THR A 84 -1.43 -18.56 13.55
C THR A 84 -0.19 -17.68 13.65
N GLY A 85 0.82 -17.93 12.78
CA GLY A 85 2.02 -17.12 12.71
C GLY A 85 1.74 -15.67 12.28
N PRO A 86 2.74 -14.79 12.29
CA PRO A 86 2.59 -13.36 11.99
C PRO A 86 2.47 -13.08 10.48
N TYR A 87 1.56 -13.80 9.80
CA TYR A 87 1.32 -13.67 8.36
C TYR A 87 0.91 -12.25 7.94
N TYR A 88 0.32 -11.48 8.87
CA TYR A 88 -0.14 -10.13 8.59
C TYR A 88 0.98 -9.22 8.06
N GLN A 89 2.22 -9.40 8.52
CA GLN A 89 3.36 -8.61 8.05
C GLN A 89 3.66 -8.89 6.57
N ALA A 90 3.73 -10.16 6.19
CA ALA A 90 3.96 -10.57 4.81
C ALA A 90 2.80 -10.15 3.89
N TYR A 91 1.56 -10.41 4.30
CA TYR A 91 0.40 -10.02 3.50
C TYR A 91 0.23 -8.51 3.38
N ASN A 92 0.60 -7.74 4.41
CA ASN A 92 0.62 -6.28 4.33
C ASN A 92 1.66 -5.82 3.28
N GLY A 93 2.87 -6.38 3.31
CA GLY A 93 3.91 -6.11 2.32
C GLY A 93 3.49 -6.47 0.89
N ILE A 94 2.87 -7.65 0.69
CA ILE A 94 2.32 -8.05 -0.61
C ILE A 94 1.26 -7.05 -1.09
N GLY A 95 0.32 -6.66 -0.21
CA GLY A 95 -0.75 -5.74 -0.55
C GLY A 95 -0.22 -4.37 -1.02
N TRP A 96 0.72 -3.78 -0.29
CA TRP A 96 1.35 -2.52 -0.68
C TRP A 96 2.14 -2.65 -1.98
N THR A 97 2.92 -3.72 -2.13
CA THR A 97 3.70 -3.95 -3.35
C THR A 97 2.80 -4.08 -4.58
N GLN A 98 1.71 -4.84 -4.49
CA GLN A 98 0.74 -4.99 -5.57
C GLN A 98 0.04 -3.66 -5.92
N LEU A 99 -0.30 -2.84 -4.90
CA LEU A 99 -0.90 -1.53 -5.09
C LEU A 99 0.03 -0.58 -5.87
N TYR A 100 1.30 -0.51 -5.47
CA TYR A 100 2.28 0.35 -6.14
C TYR A 100 2.67 -0.18 -7.52
N TYR A 101 2.83 -1.49 -7.65
CA TYR A 101 3.11 -2.13 -8.94
C TYR A 101 1.98 -1.89 -9.94
N ALA A 102 0.72 -1.84 -9.49
CA ALA A 102 -0.41 -1.47 -10.34
C ALA A 102 -0.25 -0.08 -10.97
N GLY A 103 0.45 0.84 -10.30
CA GLY A 103 0.76 2.17 -10.81
C GLY A 103 1.64 2.18 -12.06
N GLN A 104 2.40 1.11 -12.33
CA GLN A 104 3.23 0.98 -13.54
C GLN A 104 2.39 0.73 -14.82
N PHE A 105 1.15 0.26 -14.68
CA PHE A 105 0.28 -0.12 -15.79
C PHE A 105 -0.73 0.99 -16.15
N LEU A 106 -0.23 2.20 -16.42
CA LEU A 106 -1.08 3.37 -16.71
C LEU A 106 -2.00 3.18 -17.92
N ASN A 107 -1.54 2.46 -18.93
CA ASN A 107 -2.27 2.22 -20.19
C ASN A 107 -2.94 0.83 -20.26
N ASP A 108 -2.76 -0.02 -19.27
CA ASP A 108 -3.38 -1.34 -19.15
C ASP A 108 -4.30 -1.40 -17.92
N ASN A 109 -5.53 -0.94 -18.13
CA ASN A 109 -6.53 -0.90 -17.07
C ASN A 109 -6.85 -2.30 -16.51
N GLN A 110 -6.79 -3.34 -17.36
CA GLN A 110 -7.11 -4.71 -16.92
C GLN A 110 -6.06 -5.24 -15.93
N THR A 111 -4.79 -5.17 -16.30
CA THR A 111 -3.69 -5.59 -15.41
C THR A 111 -3.67 -4.74 -14.14
N ARG A 112 -3.81 -3.42 -14.27
CA ARG A 112 -3.83 -2.50 -13.14
C ARG A 112 -4.95 -2.82 -12.15
N ASP A 113 -6.17 -3.01 -12.61
CA ASP A 113 -7.32 -3.27 -11.75
C ASP A 113 -7.28 -4.70 -11.17
N SER A 114 -6.66 -5.68 -11.89
CA SER A 114 -6.37 -7.01 -11.35
C SER A 114 -5.43 -6.92 -10.14
N LEU A 115 -4.29 -6.25 -10.29
CA LEU A 115 -3.32 -6.06 -9.20
C LEU A 115 -3.93 -5.33 -8.00
N ARG A 116 -4.79 -4.33 -8.22
CA ARG A 116 -5.52 -3.66 -7.14
C ARG A 116 -6.48 -4.60 -6.42
N ASN A 117 -7.20 -5.45 -7.14
CA ASN A 117 -8.08 -6.44 -6.51
C ASN A 117 -7.28 -7.49 -5.72
N GLU A 118 -6.13 -7.92 -6.23
CA GLU A 118 -5.22 -8.80 -5.49
C GLU A 118 -4.67 -8.12 -4.23
N SER A 119 -4.33 -6.84 -4.32
CA SER A 119 -3.92 -6.02 -3.17
C SER A 119 -4.99 -5.99 -2.07
N ILE A 120 -6.28 -5.81 -2.44
CA ILE A 120 -7.39 -5.89 -1.46
C ILE A 120 -7.39 -7.24 -0.76
N LEU A 121 -7.27 -8.35 -1.49
CA LEU A 121 -7.26 -9.69 -0.90
C LEU A 121 -6.10 -9.86 0.07
N SER A 122 -4.91 -9.39 -0.30
CA SER A 122 -3.72 -9.45 0.57
C SER A 122 -3.94 -8.66 1.86
N PHE A 123 -4.46 -7.45 1.80
CA PHE A 123 -4.79 -6.67 2.99
C PHE A 123 -5.93 -7.29 3.82
N GLN A 124 -6.91 -7.94 3.19
CA GLN A 124 -7.95 -8.68 3.91
C GLN A 124 -7.37 -9.87 4.69
N TYR A 125 -6.46 -10.64 4.09
CA TYR A 125 -5.73 -11.69 4.80
C TYR A 125 -4.89 -11.11 5.96
N ALA A 126 -4.24 -9.96 5.75
CA ALA A 126 -3.51 -9.30 6.83
C ALA A 126 -4.43 -8.92 7.99
N ILE A 127 -5.57 -8.28 7.76
CA ILE A 127 -6.49 -7.85 8.82
C ILE A 127 -7.16 -9.04 9.52
N GLU A 128 -7.50 -10.11 8.78
CA GLU A 128 -8.01 -11.36 9.38
C GLU A 128 -6.97 -11.98 10.31
N ASN A 129 -5.71 -12.07 9.87
CA ASN A 129 -4.63 -12.60 10.68
C ASN A 129 -4.38 -11.74 11.92
N ILE A 130 -4.40 -10.41 11.80
CA ILE A 130 -4.31 -9.48 12.94
C ILE A 130 -5.43 -9.75 13.95
N ASN A 131 -6.66 -9.98 13.50
CA ASN A 131 -7.80 -10.17 14.37
C ASN A 131 -7.87 -11.56 15.03
N THR A 132 -7.26 -12.57 14.39
CA THR A 132 -7.25 -13.97 14.87
C THR A 132 -5.95 -14.36 15.56
N SER A 133 -4.91 -13.56 15.43
CA SER A 133 -3.59 -13.83 16.01
C SER A 133 -3.63 -13.72 17.54
N SER A 134 -3.01 -14.69 18.19
CA SER A 134 -2.75 -14.65 19.63
C SER A 134 -1.44 -13.93 20.00
N PHE A 135 -0.77 -13.30 19.04
CA PHE A 135 0.41 -12.49 19.30
C PHE A 135 0.02 -11.22 20.06
N ASP A 136 0.47 -11.12 21.32
CA ASP A 136 0.20 -9.97 22.22
C ASP A 136 0.85 -8.65 21.76
N GLN A 137 1.62 -8.66 20.67
CA GLN A 137 2.42 -7.52 20.20
C GLN A 137 2.03 -7.00 18.83
N ILE A 138 0.78 -7.21 18.38
CA ILE A 138 0.33 -6.56 17.16
C ILE A 138 0.27 -5.06 17.42
N LEU A 139 1.20 -4.35 16.82
CA LEU A 139 1.29 -2.90 16.96
C LEU A 139 0.08 -2.25 16.27
N ASN A 140 -0.42 -1.17 16.86
CA ASN A 140 -1.43 -0.36 16.19
C ASN A 140 -0.96 0.12 14.82
N GLN A 141 0.36 0.22 14.60
CA GLN A 141 0.94 0.56 13.30
C GLN A 141 0.55 -0.46 12.23
N ASP A 142 0.72 -1.78 12.48
CA ASP A 142 0.39 -2.83 11.50
C ASP A 142 -1.08 -2.78 11.06
N ARG A 143 -1.98 -2.50 12.03
CA ARG A 143 -3.41 -2.30 11.73
C ARG A 143 -3.63 -1.06 10.86
N CYS A 144 -2.96 0.04 11.21
CA CYS A 144 -3.07 1.30 10.48
C CYS A 144 -2.50 1.16 9.06
N ASP A 145 -1.37 0.49 8.88
CA ASP A 145 -0.77 0.25 7.57
C ASP A 145 -1.70 -0.59 6.69
N THR A 146 -2.33 -1.63 7.25
CA THR A 146 -3.31 -2.45 6.54
C THR A 146 -4.57 -1.64 6.16
N TYR A 147 -5.14 -0.86 7.09
CA TYR A 147 -6.30 -0.02 6.79
C TYR A 147 -5.97 1.08 5.79
N SER A 148 -4.77 1.66 5.86
CA SER A 148 -4.28 2.62 4.89
C SER A 148 -4.21 2.01 3.50
N GLY A 149 -3.62 0.82 3.37
CA GLY A 149 -3.56 0.08 2.11
C GLY A 149 -4.95 -0.20 1.52
N LEU A 150 -5.90 -0.67 2.35
CA LEU A 150 -7.29 -0.87 1.94
C LEU A 150 -7.97 0.45 1.51
N PHE A 151 -7.71 1.56 2.22
CA PHE A 151 -8.22 2.87 1.87
C PHE A 151 -7.73 3.31 0.48
N TYR A 152 -6.41 3.28 0.26
CA TYR A 152 -5.82 3.70 -1.01
C TYR A 152 -6.29 2.82 -2.18
N THR A 153 -6.29 1.51 -2.00
CA THR A 153 -6.70 0.58 -3.07
C THR A 153 -8.16 0.80 -3.47
N ASN A 154 -9.06 0.94 -2.48
CA ASN A 154 -10.47 1.24 -2.75
C ASN A 154 -10.66 2.65 -3.33
N TYR A 155 -9.85 3.64 -2.94
CA TYR A 155 -9.86 4.96 -3.56
C TYR A 155 -9.57 4.86 -5.06
N TYR A 156 -8.48 4.19 -5.45
CA TYR A 156 -8.11 4.06 -6.85
C TYR A 156 -9.11 3.26 -7.70
N LEU A 157 -9.71 2.21 -7.15
CA LEU A 157 -10.81 1.49 -7.81
C LEU A 157 -12.07 2.36 -7.90
N GLY A 158 -12.34 3.16 -6.87
CA GLY A 158 -13.45 4.10 -6.82
C GLY A 158 -13.39 5.22 -7.89
N LEU A 159 -12.22 5.46 -8.47
CA LEU A 159 -12.10 6.39 -9.61
C LEU A 159 -12.86 5.88 -10.84
N ASN A 160 -12.98 4.55 -11.00
CA ASN A 160 -13.73 3.91 -12.08
C ASN A 160 -15.17 3.57 -11.67
N ASP A 161 -15.40 3.20 -10.40
CA ASP A 161 -16.71 2.88 -9.84
C ASP A 161 -16.92 3.61 -8.49
N THR A 162 -17.66 4.70 -8.53
CA THR A 162 -17.87 5.57 -7.36
C THR A 162 -18.59 4.90 -6.19
N SER A 163 -19.24 3.74 -6.38
CA SER A 163 -19.87 2.98 -5.31
C SER A 163 -18.86 2.47 -4.29
N ILE A 164 -17.61 2.24 -4.72
CA ILE A 164 -16.49 1.74 -3.90
C ILE A 164 -16.00 2.79 -2.90
N PHE A 165 -16.21 4.09 -3.15
CA PHE A 165 -15.75 5.16 -2.24
C PHE A 165 -16.27 5.03 -0.82
N ASN A 166 -17.47 4.47 -0.61
CA ASN A 166 -17.98 4.27 0.75
C ASN A 166 -17.11 3.28 1.54
N GLN A 167 -16.60 2.25 0.88
CA GLN A 167 -15.69 1.28 1.50
C GLN A 167 -14.33 1.92 1.80
N SER A 168 -13.82 2.73 0.88
CA SER A 168 -12.60 3.52 1.12
C SER A 168 -12.74 4.39 2.37
N LEU A 169 -13.81 5.19 2.48
CA LEU A 169 -14.06 6.03 3.65
C LEU A 169 -14.13 5.22 4.96
N LEU A 170 -14.78 4.06 4.95
CA LEU A 170 -14.87 3.19 6.13
C LEU A 170 -13.49 2.76 6.64
N TYR A 171 -12.58 2.40 5.75
CA TYR A 171 -11.21 2.02 6.13
C TYR A 171 -10.43 3.20 6.67
N SER A 172 -10.56 4.40 6.07
CA SER A 172 -9.91 5.59 6.61
C SER A 172 -10.47 6.03 7.96
N ASP A 173 -11.77 5.85 8.22
CA ASP A 173 -12.38 6.09 9.53
C ASP A 173 -11.77 5.15 10.58
N SER A 174 -11.61 3.86 10.24
CA SER A 174 -10.99 2.87 11.12
C SER A 174 -9.53 3.22 11.44
N LEU A 175 -8.77 3.65 10.43
CA LEU A 175 -7.38 4.08 10.57
C LEU A 175 -7.27 5.31 11.47
N LEU A 176 -8.01 6.38 11.17
CA LEU A 176 -7.92 7.64 11.90
C LEU A 176 -8.44 7.53 13.34
N ALA A 177 -9.37 6.59 13.62
CA ALA A 177 -9.81 6.28 14.97
C ALA A 177 -8.70 5.65 15.83
N ILE A 178 -7.79 4.87 15.23
CA ILE A 178 -6.65 4.25 15.91
C ILE A 178 -5.49 5.23 16.03
N LYS A 179 -5.15 5.92 14.93
CA LYS A 179 -3.98 6.79 14.82
C LYS A 179 -4.32 8.05 14.00
N PRO A 180 -4.85 9.11 14.64
CA PRO A 180 -5.24 10.34 13.95
C PRO A 180 -4.10 11.02 13.16
N GLN A 181 -2.86 10.89 13.65
CA GLN A 181 -1.64 11.38 12.99
C GLN A 181 -0.83 10.19 12.44
N TYR A 182 -1.48 9.43 11.58
CA TYR A 182 -0.86 8.29 10.94
C TYR A 182 0.32 8.70 10.05
N THR A 183 1.36 7.88 10.06
CA THR A 183 2.49 7.91 9.12
C THR A 183 2.81 6.50 8.70
N PHE A 184 3.07 6.30 7.42
CA PHE A 184 3.53 5.02 6.88
C PHE A 184 5.06 4.97 6.96
N ASN A 185 5.62 3.84 7.40
CA ASN A 185 7.05 3.74 7.66
C ASN A 185 7.89 3.50 6.39
N HIS A 186 7.25 3.06 5.30
CA HIS A 186 7.93 2.61 4.08
C HIS A 186 7.76 3.58 2.90
N ASP A 187 7.08 4.70 3.11
CA ASP A 187 6.89 5.76 2.12
C ASP A 187 6.50 7.08 2.81
N GLU A 188 6.51 8.19 2.09
CA GLU A 188 6.17 9.54 2.59
C GLU A 188 4.66 9.76 2.84
N LEU A 189 3.87 8.67 2.90
CA LEU A 189 2.43 8.76 3.15
C LEU A 189 2.14 9.03 4.62
N ASP A 190 1.32 10.04 4.87
CA ASP A 190 0.88 10.39 6.21
C ASP A 190 -0.63 10.72 6.28
N TYR A 191 -1.09 11.14 7.48
CA TYR A 191 -2.48 11.50 7.71
C TYR A 191 -2.98 12.62 6.77
N ARG A 192 -2.09 13.51 6.30
CA ARG A 192 -2.48 14.61 5.39
C ARG A 192 -2.90 14.06 4.03
N ASN A 193 -2.19 13.05 3.53
CA ASN A 193 -2.56 12.34 2.29
C ASN A 193 -3.93 11.66 2.47
N ILE A 194 -4.18 11.05 3.64
CA ILE A 194 -5.50 10.44 3.93
C ILE A 194 -6.61 11.47 3.88
N HIS A 195 -6.47 12.60 4.61
CA HIS A 195 -7.47 13.67 4.62
C HIS A 195 -7.66 14.29 3.23
N TYR A 196 -6.58 14.51 2.49
CA TYR A 196 -6.64 14.99 1.11
C TYR A 196 -7.49 14.08 0.20
N LEU A 197 -7.24 12.78 0.21
CA LEU A 197 -7.99 11.83 -0.62
C LEU A 197 -9.44 11.65 -0.15
N ARG A 198 -9.71 11.69 1.16
CA ARG A 198 -11.08 11.75 1.70
C ARG A 198 -11.83 12.95 1.17
N GLY A 199 -11.20 14.11 1.21
CA GLY A 199 -11.75 15.33 0.63
C GLY A 199 -12.04 15.19 -0.87
N LYS A 200 -11.13 14.57 -1.65
CA LYS A 200 -11.36 14.27 -3.08
C LYS A 200 -12.55 13.33 -3.29
N ILE A 201 -12.76 12.34 -2.42
CA ILE A 201 -13.95 11.50 -2.44
C ILE A 201 -15.21 12.33 -2.23
N TYR A 202 -15.23 13.19 -1.20
CA TYR A 202 -16.38 14.03 -0.90
C TYR A 202 -16.68 15.06 -2.02
N LEU A 203 -15.66 15.63 -2.66
CA LEU A 203 -15.83 16.46 -3.87
C LEU A 203 -16.54 15.70 -4.99
N ARG A 204 -16.11 14.45 -5.30
CA ARG A 204 -16.76 13.61 -6.32
C ARG A 204 -18.19 13.24 -5.97
N LYS A 205 -18.50 13.15 -4.67
CA LYS A 205 -19.86 12.90 -4.15
C LYS A 205 -20.68 14.20 -4.02
N GLN A 206 -20.15 15.36 -4.40
CA GLN A 206 -20.75 16.68 -4.25
C GLN A 206 -21.13 17.03 -2.79
N GLN A 207 -20.37 16.49 -1.84
CA GLN A 207 -20.52 16.72 -0.40
C GLN A 207 -19.50 17.79 0.06
N TYR A 208 -19.68 19.01 -0.42
CA TYR A 208 -18.67 20.08 -0.34
C TYR A 208 -18.31 20.50 1.09
N ASN A 209 -19.27 20.48 2.02
CA ASN A 209 -18.98 20.77 3.44
C ASN A 209 -18.01 19.73 4.03
N LEU A 210 -18.23 18.44 3.73
CA LEU A 210 -17.35 17.37 4.19
C LEU A 210 -15.97 17.45 3.51
N ALA A 211 -15.93 17.82 2.23
CA ALA A 211 -14.67 18.05 1.55
C ALA A 211 -13.86 19.19 2.17
N TYR A 212 -14.55 20.28 2.56
CA TYR A 212 -13.93 21.39 3.28
C TYR A 212 -13.40 20.96 4.66
N ASP A 213 -14.19 20.21 5.42
CA ASP A 213 -13.77 19.74 6.76
C ASP A 213 -12.47 18.93 6.68
N GLU A 214 -12.32 18.09 5.64
CA GLU A 214 -11.10 17.31 5.42
C GLU A 214 -9.90 18.18 5.02
N ILE A 215 -10.06 19.10 4.04
CA ILE A 215 -8.93 19.91 3.56
C ILE A 215 -8.47 20.92 4.61
N LYS A 216 -9.35 21.40 5.46
CA LYS A 216 -9.04 22.35 6.55
C LYS A 216 -8.12 21.74 7.61
N ILE A 217 -8.14 20.42 7.79
CA ILE A 217 -7.23 19.72 8.73
C ILE A 217 -5.77 19.88 8.30
N ILE A 218 -5.53 19.96 6.99
CA ILE A 218 -4.18 19.99 6.41
C ILE A 218 -3.78 21.39 5.91
N ILE A 219 -4.75 22.26 5.61
CA ILE A 219 -4.53 23.65 5.22
C ILE A 219 -5.41 24.54 6.09
N GLU A 220 -4.85 25.01 7.19
CA GLU A 220 -5.57 25.78 8.21
C GLU A 220 -6.15 27.10 7.65
N GLU A 221 -5.44 27.72 6.71
CA GLU A 221 -5.84 28.99 6.06
C GLU A 221 -6.94 28.81 5.00
N CYS A 222 -7.30 27.55 4.65
CA CYS A 222 -8.37 27.32 3.68
C CYS A 222 -9.70 27.89 4.21
N ASN A 223 -10.25 28.82 3.48
CA ASN A 223 -11.56 29.40 3.78
C ASN A 223 -12.35 29.65 2.48
N PRO A 224 -13.12 28.66 2.02
CA PRO A 224 -13.89 28.77 0.79
C PRO A 224 -15.27 29.46 0.95
N TYR A 225 -15.58 30.00 2.13
CA TYR A 225 -16.89 30.63 2.35
C TYR A 225 -16.96 32.04 1.80
N THR A 226 -18.07 32.33 1.13
CA THR A 226 -18.47 33.69 0.74
C THR A 226 -19.02 34.49 1.96
N ASP A 227 -19.24 35.78 1.77
CA ASP A 227 -19.87 36.64 2.78
C ASP A 227 -21.27 36.15 3.21
N ASP A 228 -21.96 35.41 2.34
CA ASP A 228 -23.29 34.83 2.60
C ASP A 228 -23.22 33.43 3.25
N ASN A 229 -22.04 32.96 3.69
CA ASN A 229 -21.78 31.64 4.23
C ASN A 229 -22.08 30.48 3.25
N GLU A 230 -22.01 30.73 1.96
CA GLU A 230 -22.06 29.68 0.94
C GLU A 230 -20.65 29.28 0.55
N ILE A 231 -20.46 28.01 0.18
CA ILE A 231 -19.15 27.53 -0.30
C ILE A 231 -18.95 27.98 -1.76
N ASP A 232 -17.89 28.76 -2.00
CA ASP A 232 -17.36 29.00 -3.33
C ASP A 232 -16.50 27.81 -3.76
N LEU A 233 -16.97 27.10 -4.79
CA LEU A 233 -16.28 25.90 -5.27
C LEU A 233 -14.90 26.19 -5.85
N ASN A 234 -14.67 27.37 -6.42
CA ASN A 234 -13.35 27.71 -6.96
C ASN A 234 -12.34 27.87 -5.81
N LEU A 235 -12.72 28.58 -4.74
CA LEU A 235 -11.88 28.72 -3.56
C LEU A 235 -11.63 27.37 -2.87
N LEU A 236 -12.64 26.50 -2.84
CA LEU A 236 -12.47 25.15 -2.32
C LEU A 236 -11.48 24.32 -3.17
N PHE A 237 -11.60 24.37 -4.50
CA PHE A 237 -10.64 23.69 -5.38
C PHE A 237 -9.23 24.26 -5.25
N ASP A 238 -9.06 25.58 -5.11
CA ASP A 238 -7.76 26.20 -4.89
C ASP A 238 -7.08 25.66 -3.62
N CYS A 239 -7.83 25.40 -2.54
CA CYS A 239 -7.26 24.75 -1.35
C CYS A 239 -6.71 23.35 -1.66
N PHE A 240 -7.43 22.53 -2.45
CA PHE A 240 -6.95 21.23 -2.85
C PHE A 240 -5.71 21.29 -3.76
N ASP A 241 -5.68 22.25 -4.68
CA ASP A 241 -4.55 22.45 -5.57
C ASP A 241 -3.32 22.97 -4.82
N GLN A 242 -3.49 23.78 -3.78
CA GLN A 242 -2.41 24.22 -2.91
C GLN A 242 -1.69 23.02 -2.26
N PHE A 243 -2.43 22.04 -1.74
CA PHE A 243 -1.84 20.84 -1.16
C PHE A 243 -1.13 20.01 -2.22
N SER A 244 -1.77 19.79 -3.38
CA SER A 244 -1.22 18.98 -4.47
C SER A 244 0.09 19.56 -5.06
N ASN A 245 0.30 20.88 -4.97
CA ASN A 245 1.49 21.55 -5.50
C ASN A 245 2.63 21.66 -4.47
N SER A 246 2.35 21.37 -3.19
CA SER A 246 3.32 21.47 -2.08
C SER A 246 3.94 20.12 -1.68
N ASN A 247 3.43 19.03 -2.23
CA ASN A 247 3.90 17.66 -2.08
C ASN A 247 4.25 17.07 -3.45
#